data_1828cd3911c0f94ba9ecbb0af47d6d7d
#
_entry.id   1828cd3911c0f94ba9ecbb0af47d6d7d
#
_cell.length_a   1.000
_cell.length_b   1.000
_cell.length_c   1.000
_cell.angle_alpha   90.00
_cell.angle_beta   90.00
_cell.angle_gamma   90.00
#
_symmetry.space_group_name_H-M   'P 1'
#
loop_
_entity.id
_entity.type
_entity.pdbx_description
1 polymer ?
#
loop_
_entity_poly.entity_id
_entity_poly.type
_entity_poly.pdbx_seq_one_letter_code
_entity_poly.pdbx_strand_id
1 'polypeptide(L)'
;MGSYLNPGNKGFRESLNSEIYVDKTGLIERTNALLDTREKYICVSRPRRFGKSMAADMLAAYYGQDTDSEALFQNLYIETCPSFREHLNKYNVVKLNMQDFLSASHSVQDMLGRIQKYVIFDLTDAYETIRYRDETDLVQVMKDVYAATKHPFIILIDEWDCLFREYQQDQDAQKKYLDFLRMWLKDKDYVSLAYMTGILPIKKYGTHSALNMFSEYSMINPREMAKFFGFTEAEVKNLCERYDRSFEETRAWYDGYEVLTVENNTQQVCELYSPKSVVEAMKSGIFDNYWNQTETYEALKVYVQLNFDGLKDAVVKMLAGERIPINTGTFSNDMTTFQCRDDVLTLLVHLGYLGYHWPDKTVFIPNKEIAQEYINAISMMDWHEVIDSINASKKLLEALWNGEEATVADGIDHAHSEISILQYNDENSLSCTIHLAFYTKKTIPHCTFPVRTR
;
A
#
# COMPACT_ATOMS: atom_id res chain seq x y z
N MET A 1 23.84 -4.72 -21.50
CA MET A 1 22.46 -4.69 -20.94
C MET A 1 22.11 -6.10 -20.52
N GLY A 2 22.01 -6.34 -19.22
CA GLY A 2 21.66 -7.64 -18.65
C GLY A 2 20.16 -7.75 -18.33
N SER A 3 19.75 -8.90 -17.85
CA SER A 3 18.37 -9.11 -17.38
C SER A 3 18.10 -8.41 -16.04
N TYR A 4 19.10 -8.36 -15.19
CA TYR A 4 19.04 -7.81 -13.83
C TYR A 4 19.95 -6.60 -13.65
N LEU A 5 21.06 -6.52 -14.41
CA LEU A 5 21.95 -5.36 -14.47
C LEU A 5 21.53 -4.46 -15.63
N ASN A 6 21.22 -3.20 -15.33
CA ASN A 6 20.80 -2.19 -16.30
C ASN A 6 19.69 -2.71 -17.24
N PRO A 7 18.51 -3.08 -16.73
CA PRO A 7 17.44 -3.75 -17.52
C PRO A 7 16.82 -2.86 -18.60
N GLY A 8 17.30 -1.63 -18.73
CA GLY A 8 16.82 -0.65 -19.70
C GLY A 8 15.56 0.07 -19.26
N ASN A 9 14.88 0.67 -20.24
CA ASN A 9 13.77 1.60 -19.96
C ASN A 9 12.39 1.10 -20.44
N LYS A 10 12.30 -0.17 -20.85
CA LYS A 10 11.07 -0.73 -21.43
C LYS A 10 9.86 -0.62 -20.50
N GLY A 11 10.00 -1.00 -19.23
CA GLY A 11 8.88 -0.99 -18.27
C GLY A 11 8.33 0.42 -18.06
N PHE A 12 9.20 1.43 -17.95
CA PHE A 12 8.75 2.82 -17.84
C PHE A 12 8.11 3.34 -19.12
N ARG A 13 8.65 2.96 -20.30
CA ARG A 13 8.04 3.29 -21.60
C ARG A 13 6.64 2.69 -21.73
N GLU A 14 6.43 1.47 -21.32
CA GLU A 14 5.11 0.83 -21.30
C GLU A 14 4.13 1.59 -20.37
N SER A 15 4.61 2.07 -19.22
CA SER A 15 3.82 2.90 -18.33
C SER A 15 3.41 4.23 -18.99
N LEU A 16 4.32 4.91 -19.64
CA LEU A 16 4.06 6.17 -20.37
C LEU A 16 3.09 5.98 -21.55
N ASN A 17 3.14 4.85 -22.22
CA ASN A 17 2.25 4.50 -23.35
C ASN A 17 0.85 4.08 -22.87
N SER A 18 0.62 3.93 -21.57
CA SER A 18 -0.72 3.63 -21.05
C SER A 18 -1.67 4.80 -21.32
N GLU A 19 -2.93 4.49 -21.59
CA GLU A 19 -3.97 5.50 -21.85
C GLU A 19 -4.07 6.54 -20.74
N ILE A 20 -3.91 6.10 -19.48
CA ILE A 20 -3.86 6.95 -18.30
C ILE A 20 -2.50 6.74 -17.64
N TYR A 21 -1.69 7.78 -17.67
CA TYR A 21 -0.46 7.90 -16.89
C TYR A 21 -0.55 9.17 -16.04
N VAL A 22 -0.20 9.03 -14.76
CA VAL A 22 -0.10 10.15 -13.82
C VAL A 22 1.37 10.31 -13.43
N ASP A 23 1.90 11.51 -13.62
CA ASP A 23 3.31 11.81 -13.38
C ASP A 23 3.66 11.72 -11.90
N LYS A 24 4.55 10.80 -11.57
CA LYS A 24 5.13 10.59 -10.24
C LYS A 24 6.65 10.79 -10.21
N THR A 25 7.20 11.44 -11.23
CA THR A 25 8.65 11.65 -11.35
C THR A 25 9.26 12.54 -10.27
N GLY A 26 8.44 13.22 -9.47
CA GLY A 26 8.90 13.86 -8.23
C GLY A 26 9.55 12.90 -7.22
N LEU A 27 9.28 11.58 -7.31
CA LEU A 27 10.01 10.57 -6.56
C LEU A 27 11.50 10.57 -6.91
N ILE A 28 11.86 10.82 -8.18
CA ILE A 28 13.26 10.88 -8.65
C ILE A 28 13.97 12.06 -7.97
N GLU A 29 13.37 13.24 -7.92
CA GLU A 29 13.94 14.39 -7.21
C GLU A 29 14.24 14.03 -5.74
N ARG A 30 13.28 13.36 -5.09
CA ARG A 30 13.47 12.92 -3.70
C ARG A 30 14.59 11.88 -3.56
N THR A 31 14.67 10.90 -4.44
CA THR A 31 15.74 9.88 -4.40
C THR A 31 17.10 10.47 -4.77
N ASN A 32 17.18 11.42 -5.71
CA ASN A 32 18.41 12.16 -6.03
C ASN A 32 19.00 12.85 -4.79
N ALA A 33 18.16 13.46 -3.95
CA ALA A 33 18.60 14.13 -2.73
C ALA A 33 19.15 13.16 -1.66
N LEU A 34 18.88 11.86 -1.77
CA LEU A 34 19.29 10.83 -0.82
C LEU A 34 20.51 10.01 -1.30
N LEU A 35 20.92 10.16 -2.57
CA LEU A 35 22.09 9.47 -3.12
C LEU A 35 23.33 9.75 -2.28
N ASP A 36 24.09 8.69 -2.00
CA ASP A 36 25.37 8.73 -1.26
C ASP A 36 25.27 9.33 0.15
N THR A 37 24.06 9.49 0.69
CA THR A 37 23.83 9.90 2.08
C THR A 37 23.66 8.69 3.00
N ARG A 38 23.54 8.91 4.30
CA ARG A 38 23.20 7.84 5.25
C ARG A 38 21.73 7.40 5.13
N GLU A 39 20.89 8.20 4.48
CA GLU A 39 19.46 7.95 4.24
C GLU A 39 19.18 7.25 2.89
N LYS A 40 20.23 6.79 2.22
CA LYS A 40 20.17 6.09 0.92
C LYS A 40 19.41 4.76 0.92
N TYR A 41 18.98 4.28 2.07
CA TYR A 41 18.22 3.03 2.21
C TYR A 41 16.75 3.34 2.40
N ILE A 42 15.95 3.08 1.39
CA ILE A 42 14.52 3.43 1.33
C ILE A 42 13.68 2.17 1.21
N CYS A 43 12.71 1.98 2.10
CA CYS A 43 11.70 0.93 1.99
C CYS A 43 10.30 1.55 1.94
N VAL A 44 9.57 1.32 0.84
CA VAL A 44 8.21 1.82 0.65
C VAL A 44 7.22 0.68 0.69
N SER A 45 6.31 0.71 1.66
CA SER A 45 5.25 -0.29 1.80
C SER A 45 3.89 0.33 1.46
N ARG A 46 3.22 -0.24 0.45
CA ARG A 46 1.89 0.17 -0.03
C ARG A 46 1.07 -1.06 -0.40
N PRO A 47 -0.25 -0.98 -0.35
CA PRO A 47 -1.12 -2.03 -0.87
C PRO A 47 -0.78 -2.37 -2.31
N ARG A 48 -1.31 -3.48 -2.80
CA ARG A 48 -1.18 -3.83 -4.22
C ARG A 48 -1.77 -2.72 -5.09
N ARG A 49 -1.19 -2.55 -6.31
CA ARG A 49 -1.65 -1.61 -7.35
C ARG A 49 -1.59 -0.12 -7.01
N PHE A 50 -0.80 0.26 -6.01
CA PHE A 50 -0.49 1.65 -5.70
C PHE A 50 0.71 2.21 -6.49
N GLY A 51 1.16 1.54 -7.56
CA GLY A 51 2.21 2.04 -8.46
C GLY A 51 3.64 1.69 -8.06
N LYS A 52 3.87 0.77 -7.11
CA LYS A 52 5.22 0.38 -6.62
C LYS A 52 6.17 -0.09 -7.71
N SER A 53 5.75 -1.06 -8.52
CA SER A 53 6.57 -1.62 -9.61
C SER A 53 6.82 -0.59 -10.71
N MET A 54 5.81 0.25 -11.04
CA MET A 54 5.97 1.36 -11.98
C MET A 54 7.02 2.37 -11.50
N ALA A 55 7.06 2.65 -10.19
CA ALA A 55 8.08 3.50 -9.59
C ALA A 55 9.48 2.88 -9.71
N ALA A 56 9.62 1.58 -9.47
CA ALA A 56 10.88 0.86 -9.65
C ALA A 56 11.35 0.85 -11.13
N ASP A 57 10.41 0.70 -12.10
CA ASP A 57 10.70 0.79 -13.53
C ASP A 57 11.15 2.20 -13.93
N MET A 58 10.50 3.23 -13.40
CA MET A 58 10.84 4.63 -13.61
C MET A 58 12.25 4.95 -13.08
N LEU A 59 12.57 4.52 -11.86
CA LEU A 59 13.89 4.70 -11.27
C LEU A 59 14.96 3.94 -12.07
N ALA A 60 14.67 2.72 -12.53
CA ALA A 60 15.60 1.95 -13.37
C ALA A 60 15.87 2.65 -14.69
N ALA A 61 14.85 3.18 -15.35
CA ALA A 61 14.98 3.93 -16.59
C ALA A 61 15.76 5.22 -16.40
N TYR A 62 15.60 5.90 -15.26
CA TYR A 62 16.28 7.15 -15.00
C TYR A 62 17.75 6.97 -14.67
N TYR A 63 18.09 6.05 -13.77
CA TYR A 63 19.46 5.90 -13.30
C TYR A 63 20.35 5.06 -14.21
N GLY A 64 19.78 4.09 -14.95
CA GLY A 64 20.53 3.09 -15.72
C GLY A 64 21.39 3.68 -16.84
N GLN A 65 22.69 3.35 -16.86
CA GLN A 65 23.68 3.96 -17.77
C GLN A 65 23.69 3.38 -19.19
N ASP A 66 23.13 2.19 -19.40
CA ASP A 66 23.28 1.46 -20.69
C ASP A 66 22.23 1.86 -21.73
N THR A 67 21.28 2.72 -21.39
CA THR A 67 20.19 3.12 -22.27
C THR A 67 19.91 4.61 -22.10
N ASP A 68 19.95 5.35 -23.20
CA ASP A 68 19.51 6.75 -23.19
C ASP A 68 18.00 6.83 -22.95
N SER A 69 17.63 7.44 -21.87
CA SER A 69 16.24 7.60 -21.42
C SER A 69 15.77 9.05 -21.39
N GLU A 70 16.61 10.05 -21.76
CA GLU A 70 16.29 11.48 -21.62
C GLU A 70 14.93 11.82 -22.27
N ALA A 71 14.67 11.29 -23.45
CA ALA A 71 13.43 11.53 -24.18
C ALA A 71 12.15 11.04 -23.44
N LEU A 72 12.26 10.04 -22.56
CA LEU A 72 11.11 9.53 -21.78
C LEU A 72 10.68 10.46 -20.65
N PHE A 73 11.56 11.36 -20.23
CA PHE A 73 11.30 12.30 -19.12
C PHE A 73 10.92 13.70 -19.61
N GLN A 74 10.85 13.91 -20.93
CA GLN A 74 10.40 15.18 -21.49
C GLN A 74 8.96 15.49 -21.09
N ASN A 75 8.71 16.74 -20.72
CA ASN A 75 7.42 17.25 -20.23
C ASN A 75 6.93 16.60 -18.89
N LEU A 76 7.79 15.85 -18.19
CA LEU A 76 7.51 15.36 -16.85
C LEU A 76 8.14 16.28 -15.80
N TYR A 77 7.60 16.24 -14.58
CA TYR A 77 8.03 17.14 -13.50
C TYR A 77 9.55 17.14 -13.28
N ILE A 78 10.18 15.96 -13.31
CA ILE A 78 11.63 15.83 -13.05
C ILE A 78 12.49 16.61 -14.04
N GLU A 79 12.06 16.81 -15.28
CA GLU A 79 12.78 17.58 -16.28
C GLU A 79 13.02 19.04 -15.82
N THR A 80 12.12 19.57 -15.00
CA THR A 80 12.23 20.92 -14.45
C THR A 80 13.19 21.04 -13.26
N CYS A 81 13.62 19.90 -12.70
CA CYS A 81 14.46 19.87 -11.50
C CYS A 81 15.95 20.05 -11.86
N PRO A 82 16.72 20.85 -11.10
CA PRO A 82 18.16 21.05 -11.36
C PRO A 82 18.96 19.75 -11.35
N SER A 83 18.58 18.77 -10.50
CA SER A 83 19.27 17.49 -10.38
C SER A 83 19.00 16.51 -11.54
N PHE A 84 18.11 16.85 -12.48
CA PHE A 84 17.69 15.94 -13.55
C PHE A 84 18.87 15.37 -14.34
N ARG A 85 19.69 16.25 -14.93
CA ARG A 85 20.82 15.83 -15.78
C ARG A 85 22.05 15.37 -15.00
N GLU A 86 22.11 15.67 -13.72
CA GLU A 86 23.23 15.28 -12.86
C GLU A 86 23.28 13.76 -12.69
N HIS A 87 22.11 13.12 -12.55
CA HIS A 87 22.01 11.70 -12.22
C HIS A 87 21.42 10.84 -13.34
N LEU A 88 20.87 11.45 -14.40
CA LEU A 88 20.27 10.72 -15.51
C LEU A 88 21.30 9.83 -16.21
N ASN A 89 21.02 8.52 -16.27
CA ASN A 89 21.83 7.50 -16.93
C ASN A 89 23.32 7.44 -16.45
N LYS A 90 23.53 7.55 -15.15
CA LYS A 90 24.89 7.62 -14.54
C LYS A 90 25.29 6.41 -13.70
N TYR A 91 24.38 5.48 -13.43
CA TYR A 91 24.59 4.45 -12.43
C TYR A 91 24.45 3.03 -13.01
N ASN A 92 25.11 2.08 -12.36
CA ASN A 92 24.79 0.68 -12.50
C ASN A 92 23.48 0.40 -11.75
N VAL A 93 22.45 -0.05 -12.43
CA VAL A 93 21.18 -0.39 -11.79
C VAL A 93 21.02 -1.90 -11.70
N VAL A 94 20.92 -2.44 -10.50
CA VAL A 94 20.48 -3.81 -10.26
C VAL A 94 19.00 -3.78 -9.89
N LYS A 95 18.13 -4.39 -10.70
CA LYS A 95 16.69 -4.47 -10.43
C LYS A 95 16.24 -5.90 -10.32
N LEU A 96 15.62 -6.24 -9.17
CA LEU A 96 15.12 -7.57 -8.87
C LEU A 96 13.63 -7.50 -8.47
N ASN A 97 12.84 -8.47 -8.95
CA ASN A 97 11.54 -8.80 -8.39
C ASN A 97 11.71 -10.08 -7.57
N MET A 98 11.56 -9.97 -6.25
CA MET A 98 11.79 -11.11 -5.34
C MET A 98 10.72 -12.19 -5.49
N GLN A 99 9.50 -11.82 -5.87
CA GLN A 99 8.42 -12.77 -6.12
C GLN A 99 8.74 -13.70 -7.30
N ASP A 100 9.34 -13.18 -8.37
CA ASP A 100 9.72 -13.99 -9.54
C ASP A 100 10.77 -15.03 -9.17
N PHE A 101 11.77 -14.64 -8.36
CA PHE A 101 12.79 -15.57 -7.88
C PHE A 101 12.19 -16.61 -6.94
N LEU A 102 11.29 -16.22 -6.04
CA LEU A 102 10.64 -17.14 -5.12
C LEU A 102 9.82 -18.18 -5.86
N SER A 103 9.00 -17.74 -6.82
CA SER A 103 8.13 -18.61 -7.62
C SER A 103 8.92 -19.60 -8.50
N ALA A 104 10.13 -19.24 -8.93
CA ALA A 104 11.01 -20.07 -9.74
C ALA A 104 11.88 -21.03 -8.91
N SER A 105 11.82 -21.00 -7.57
CA SER A 105 12.74 -21.70 -6.68
C SER A 105 12.03 -22.77 -5.84
N HIS A 106 12.76 -23.82 -5.50
CA HIS A 106 12.24 -24.91 -4.66
C HIS A 106 12.43 -24.66 -3.15
N SER A 107 13.26 -23.71 -2.80
CA SER A 107 13.53 -23.32 -1.41
C SER A 107 14.12 -21.92 -1.36
N VAL A 108 14.13 -21.31 -0.18
CA VAL A 108 14.78 -20.00 0.02
C VAL A 108 16.28 -20.06 -0.28
N GLN A 109 16.95 -21.15 0.05
CA GLN A 109 18.36 -21.33 -0.28
C GLN A 109 18.60 -21.35 -1.80
N ASP A 110 17.72 -22.04 -2.57
CA ASP A 110 17.77 -22.04 -4.04
C ASP A 110 17.50 -20.65 -4.59
N MET A 111 16.51 -19.93 -4.05
CA MET A 111 16.19 -18.54 -4.40
C MET A 111 17.43 -17.64 -4.24
N LEU A 112 18.06 -17.66 -3.08
CA LEU A 112 19.24 -16.82 -2.81
C LEU A 112 20.42 -17.19 -3.70
N GLY A 113 20.62 -18.49 -3.97
CA GLY A 113 21.63 -18.97 -4.90
C GLY A 113 21.42 -18.49 -6.33
N ARG A 114 20.15 -18.50 -6.80
CA ARG A 114 19.76 -18.00 -8.14
C ARG A 114 19.98 -16.50 -8.26
N ILE A 115 19.55 -15.72 -7.26
CA ILE A 115 19.78 -14.26 -7.25
C ILE A 115 21.28 -13.97 -7.41
N GLN A 116 22.12 -14.58 -6.59
CA GLN A 116 23.56 -14.37 -6.65
C GLN A 116 24.12 -14.76 -8.03
N LYS A 117 23.80 -15.97 -8.48
CA LYS A 117 24.29 -16.51 -9.76
C LYS A 117 23.94 -15.63 -10.95
N TYR A 118 22.69 -15.14 -11.01
CA TYR A 118 22.22 -14.39 -12.18
C TYR A 118 22.75 -12.95 -12.18
N VAL A 119 22.81 -12.31 -11.03
CA VAL A 119 23.41 -10.97 -10.94
C VAL A 119 24.91 -11.03 -11.20
N ILE A 120 25.63 -12.03 -10.68
CA ILE A 120 27.05 -12.25 -10.97
C ILE A 120 27.26 -12.45 -12.48
N PHE A 121 26.42 -13.28 -13.11
CA PHE A 121 26.50 -13.53 -14.56
C PHE A 121 26.39 -12.23 -15.36
N ASP A 122 25.36 -11.40 -15.08
CA ASP A 122 25.19 -10.12 -15.76
C ASP A 122 26.37 -9.16 -15.52
N LEU A 123 26.92 -9.15 -14.30
CA LEU A 123 28.07 -8.30 -13.95
C LEU A 123 29.35 -8.75 -14.65
N THR A 124 29.65 -10.05 -14.67
CA THR A 124 30.86 -10.58 -15.29
C THR A 124 30.80 -10.49 -16.83
N ASP A 125 29.63 -10.65 -17.43
CA ASP A 125 29.40 -10.44 -18.86
C ASP A 125 29.54 -8.95 -19.24
N ALA A 126 29.01 -8.03 -18.45
CA ALA A 126 29.11 -6.59 -18.75
C ALA A 126 30.53 -6.04 -18.52
N TYR A 127 31.32 -6.66 -17.67
CA TYR A 127 32.66 -6.20 -17.26
C TYR A 127 33.71 -7.28 -17.43
N GLU A 128 33.77 -7.91 -18.60
CA GLU A 128 34.68 -9.03 -18.93
C GLU A 128 36.18 -8.74 -18.68
N THR A 129 36.61 -7.49 -18.73
CA THR A 129 37.99 -7.09 -18.55
C THR A 129 38.45 -7.00 -17.09
N ILE A 130 37.50 -7.07 -16.15
CA ILE A 130 37.81 -6.98 -14.71
C ILE A 130 38.33 -8.33 -14.23
N ARG A 131 39.44 -8.29 -13.48
CA ARG A 131 39.93 -9.46 -12.75
C ARG A 131 39.22 -9.59 -11.41
N TYR A 132 38.29 -10.53 -11.31
CA TYR A 132 37.55 -10.83 -10.08
C TYR A 132 38.39 -11.64 -9.09
N ARG A 133 38.22 -11.33 -7.81
CA ARG A 133 38.87 -12.08 -6.71
C ARG A 133 38.13 -13.37 -6.41
N ASP A 134 36.80 -13.32 -6.47
CA ASP A 134 35.90 -14.49 -6.30
C ASP A 134 34.65 -14.26 -7.12
N GLU A 135 34.48 -15.04 -8.18
CA GLU A 135 33.32 -14.99 -9.10
C GLU A 135 32.07 -15.69 -8.52
N THR A 136 32.16 -16.27 -7.32
CA THR A 136 31.04 -16.95 -6.66
C THR A 136 30.41 -16.11 -5.54
N ASP A 137 31.08 -15.05 -5.11
CA ASP A 137 30.59 -14.11 -4.08
C ASP A 137 30.08 -12.82 -4.71
N LEU A 138 28.78 -12.62 -4.72
CA LEU A 138 28.12 -11.42 -5.26
C LEU A 138 28.69 -10.12 -4.65
N VAL A 139 28.90 -10.10 -3.34
CA VAL A 139 29.42 -8.90 -2.65
C VAL A 139 30.84 -8.59 -3.12
N GLN A 140 31.66 -9.62 -3.32
CA GLN A 140 33.04 -9.43 -3.80
C GLN A 140 33.07 -8.99 -5.27
N VAL A 141 32.24 -9.58 -6.13
CA VAL A 141 32.11 -9.18 -7.53
C VAL A 141 31.70 -7.72 -7.64
N MET A 142 30.68 -7.27 -6.90
CA MET A 142 30.25 -5.87 -6.90
C MET A 142 31.34 -4.90 -6.39
N LYS A 143 32.10 -5.31 -5.39
CA LYS A 143 33.26 -4.52 -4.92
C LYS A 143 34.36 -4.40 -5.99
N ASP A 144 34.63 -5.48 -6.71
CA ASP A 144 35.66 -5.48 -7.75
C ASP A 144 35.24 -4.62 -8.95
N VAL A 145 33.97 -4.68 -9.37
CA VAL A 145 33.40 -3.79 -10.39
C VAL A 145 33.49 -2.32 -9.95
N TYR A 146 33.02 -2.00 -8.74
CA TYR A 146 33.10 -0.63 -8.23
C TYR A 146 34.53 -0.13 -8.09
N ALA A 147 35.44 -0.97 -7.62
CA ALA A 147 36.88 -0.61 -7.49
C ALA A 147 37.48 -0.25 -8.84
N ALA A 148 37.13 -0.99 -9.91
CA ALA A 148 37.65 -0.80 -11.24
C ALA A 148 37.01 0.37 -11.99
N THR A 149 35.69 0.54 -11.89
CA THR A 149 34.91 1.50 -12.69
C THR A 149 34.63 2.81 -12.00
N LYS A 150 34.60 2.82 -10.66
CA LYS A 150 34.10 3.92 -9.82
C LYS A 150 32.64 4.29 -10.05
N HIS A 151 31.91 3.45 -10.78
CA HIS A 151 30.46 3.62 -10.99
C HIS A 151 29.72 2.88 -9.86
N PRO A 152 29.02 3.60 -8.98
CA PRO A 152 28.26 2.99 -7.90
C PRO A 152 26.95 2.36 -8.41
N PHE A 153 26.30 1.64 -7.52
CA PHE A 153 25.07 0.91 -7.81
C PHE A 153 23.85 1.55 -7.18
N ILE A 154 22.77 1.60 -7.98
CA ILE A 154 21.38 1.76 -7.52
C ILE A 154 20.77 0.36 -7.46
N ILE A 155 20.31 -0.05 -6.28
CA ILE A 155 19.75 -1.39 -6.08
C ILE A 155 18.24 -1.25 -5.84
N LEU A 156 17.43 -1.77 -6.76
CA LEU A 156 15.99 -1.73 -6.76
C LEU A 156 15.43 -3.12 -6.51
N ILE A 157 14.71 -3.29 -5.41
CA ILE A 157 14.13 -4.58 -5.00
C ILE A 157 12.61 -4.43 -4.90
N ASP A 158 11.90 -5.02 -5.84
CA ASP A 158 10.44 -5.07 -5.81
C ASP A 158 9.94 -6.35 -5.12
N GLU A 159 8.77 -6.26 -4.46
CA GLU A 159 8.12 -7.36 -3.72
C GLU A 159 9.07 -7.99 -2.66
N TRP A 160 9.88 -7.15 -1.96
CA TRP A 160 10.87 -7.60 -0.99
C TRP A 160 10.28 -8.51 0.09
N ASP A 161 9.00 -8.34 0.41
CA ASP A 161 8.28 -9.01 1.49
C ASP A 161 7.59 -10.31 1.06
N CYS A 162 7.77 -10.76 -0.19
CA CYS A 162 7.11 -11.97 -0.73
C CYS A 162 7.32 -13.20 0.16
N LEU A 163 8.52 -13.39 0.69
CA LEU A 163 8.84 -14.52 1.56
C LEU A 163 8.03 -14.50 2.86
N PHE A 164 7.75 -13.31 3.42
CA PHE A 164 6.95 -13.18 4.65
C PHE A 164 5.47 -13.45 4.40
N ARG A 165 5.01 -13.29 3.16
CA ARG A 165 3.64 -13.57 2.74
C ARG A 165 3.42 -15.05 2.41
N GLU A 166 4.41 -15.74 1.80
CA GLU A 166 4.28 -17.12 1.36
C GLU A 166 4.86 -18.14 2.35
N TYR A 167 6.01 -17.84 2.96
CA TYR A 167 6.67 -18.69 3.95
C TYR A 167 6.44 -18.17 5.37
N GLN A 168 5.19 -17.92 5.72
CA GLN A 168 4.79 -17.25 6.97
C GLN A 168 5.32 -17.93 8.23
N GLN A 169 5.37 -19.27 8.25
CA GLN A 169 5.76 -20.08 9.41
C GLN A 169 7.27 -20.42 9.42
N ASP A 170 7.99 -20.24 8.32
CA ASP A 170 9.41 -20.61 8.22
C ASP A 170 10.32 -19.43 8.64
N GLN A 171 10.46 -19.29 9.96
CA GLN A 171 11.30 -18.22 10.54
C GLN A 171 12.78 -18.35 10.17
N ASP A 172 13.28 -19.57 9.96
CA ASP A 172 14.68 -19.79 9.56
C ASP A 172 14.94 -19.31 8.14
N ALA A 173 14.03 -19.61 7.21
CA ALA A 173 14.05 -19.07 5.85
C ALA A 173 14.00 -17.54 5.84
N GLN A 174 13.07 -16.96 6.61
CA GLN A 174 12.93 -15.50 6.73
C GLN A 174 14.20 -14.85 7.27
N LYS A 175 14.84 -15.47 8.28
CA LYS A 175 16.11 -14.98 8.84
C LYS A 175 17.24 -15.04 7.83
N LYS A 176 17.43 -16.16 7.11
CA LYS A 176 18.45 -16.31 6.07
C LYS A 176 18.29 -15.25 4.97
N TYR A 177 17.06 -14.97 4.56
CA TYR A 177 16.76 -13.93 3.58
C TYR A 177 17.14 -12.53 4.07
N LEU A 178 16.78 -12.17 5.29
CA LEU A 178 17.15 -10.88 5.88
C LEU A 178 18.66 -10.74 6.08
N ASP A 179 19.34 -11.81 6.51
CA ASP A 179 20.80 -11.82 6.66
C ASP A 179 21.50 -11.65 5.30
N PHE A 180 20.95 -12.26 4.23
CA PHE A 180 21.43 -12.03 2.86
C PHE A 180 21.30 -10.58 2.43
N LEU A 181 20.11 -9.96 2.57
CA LEU A 181 19.89 -8.55 2.22
C LEU A 181 20.83 -7.64 3.03
N ARG A 182 20.98 -7.91 4.32
CA ARG A 182 21.87 -7.15 5.18
C ARG A 182 23.33 -7.26 4.73
N MET A 183 23.81 -8.46 4.45
CA MET A 183 25.18 -8.72 4.00
C MET A 183 25.47 -8.03 2.66
N TRP A 184 24.49 -8.04 1.76
CA TRP A 184 24.61 -7.47 0.43
C TRP A 184 24.58 -5.93 0.44
N LEU A 185 23.73 -5.31 1.26
CA LEU A 185 23.43 -3.87 1.17
C LEU A 185 24.10 -3.03 2.24
N LYS A 186 24.18 -3.52 3.49
CA LYS A 186 24.55 -2.69 4.63
C LYS A 186 26.04 -2.28 4.59
N ASP A 187 26.28 -0.98 4.76
CA ASP A 187 27.64 -0.40 4.87
C ASP A 187 28.54 -0.75 3.68
N LYS A 188 27.98 -0.73 2.47
CA LYS A 188 28.74 -0.98 1.24
C LYS A 188 29.02 0.32 0.50
N ASP A 189 30.29 0.52 0.15
CA ASP A 189 30.75 1.70 -0.58
C ASP A 189 30.24 1.73 -2.02
N TYR A 190 29.91 0.56 -2.60
CA TYR A 190 29.37 0.45 -3.95
C TYR A 190 27.90 0.82 -4.03
N VAL A 191 27.16 0.97 -2.92
CA VAL A 191 25.74 1.31 -2.93
C VAL A 191 25.56 2.82 -2.82
N SER A 192 25.03 3.46 -3.85
CA SER A 192 24.56 4.86 -3.82
C SER A 192 23.12 5.00 -3.35
N LEU A 193 22.27 4.03 -3.72
CA LEU A 193 20.88 3.95 -3.26
C LEU A 193 20.45 2.49 -3.19
N ALA A 194 19.74 2.11 -2.14
CA ALA A 194 18.98 0.87 -2.08
C ALA A 194 17.50 1.21 -1.85
N TYR A 195 16.66 0.86 -2.81
CA TYR A 195 15.24 1.15 -2.81
C TYR A 195 14.45 -0.17 -2.85
N MET A 196 13.66 -0.41 -1.83
CA MET A 196 12.82 -1.60 -1.72
C MET A 196 11.34 -1.23 -1.74
N THR A 197 10.53 -2.06 -2.40
CA THR A 197 9.07 -1.95 -2.36
C THR A 197 8.43 -3.26 -1.94
N GLY A 198 7.33 -3.16 -1.20
CA GLY A 198 6.55 -4.29 -0.74
C GLY A 198 5.16 -3.86 -0.25
N ILE A 199 4.44 -4.79 0.34
CA ILE A 199 3.17 -4.53 1.02
C ILE A 199 3.42 -4.31 2.51
N LEU A 200 4.19 -5.21 3.12
CA LEU A 200 4.47 -5.17 4.54
C LEU A 200 5.67 -4.26 4.85
N PRO A 201 5.64 -3.55 5.98
CA PRO A 201 6.82 -2.90 6.52
C PRO A 201 7.84 -3.94 7.00
N ILE A 202 9.09 -3.51 7.24
CA ILE A 202 10.16 -4.41 7.63
C ILE A 202 9.85 -5.10 8.96
N LYS A 203 9.92 -6.43 8.96
CA LYS A 203 9.64 -7.25 10.15
C LYS A 203 10.57 -6.92 11.30
N LYS A 204 9.99 -6.77 12.49
CA LYS A 204 10.71 -6.58 13.74
C LYS A 204 11.04 -7.94 14.35
N TYR A 205 12.33 -8.26 14.51
CA TYR A 205 12.78 -9.47 15.19
C TYR A 205 13.38 -9.12 16.55
N GLY A 206 12.72 -9.51 17.64
CA GLY A 206 13.19 -9.25 18.99
C GLY A 206 13.59 -7.78 19.21
N THR A 207 14.78 -7.56 19.76
CA THR A 207 15.31 -6.21 20.04
C THR A 207 16.00 -5.54 18.84
N HIS A 208 16.27 -6.27 17.74
CA HIS A 208 17.00 -5.75 16.59
C HIS A 208 16.32 -6.15 15.26
N SER A 209 16.01 -5.16 14.42
CA SER A 209 15.68 -5.40 13.02
C SER A 209 16.95 -5.71 12.22
N ALA A 210 16.95 -6.77 11.42
CA ALA A 210 18.06 -7.12 10.55
C ALA A 210 18.36 -6.01 9.52
N LEU A 211 17.34 -5.28 9.08
CA LEU A 211 17.39 -4.22 8.08
C LEU A 211 17.19 -2.82 8.69
N ASN A 212 17.73 -2.57 9.88
CA ASN A 212 17.59 -1.31 10.60
C ASN A 212 18.20 -0.07 9.91
N MET A 213 18.94 -0.27 8.81
CA MET A 213 19.46 0.83 8.01
C MET A 213 18.42 1.47 7.11
N PHE A 214 17.31 0.78 6.81
CA PHE A 214 16.26 1.32 5.94
C PHE A 214 15.35 2.33 6.66
N SER A 215 15.11 3.46 6.01
CA SER A 215 14.02 4.38 6.33
C SER A 215 12.73 3.81 5.75
N GLU A 216 11.75 3.55 6.62
CA GLU A 216 10.47 2.96 6.24
C GLU A 216 9.41 4.02 5.98
N TYR A 217 8.69 3.87 4.86
CA TYR A 217 7.59 4.71 4.43
C TYR A 217 6.36 3.85 4.19
N SER A 218 5.62 3.56 5.26
CA SER A 218 4.46 2.65 5.23
C SER A 218 3.13 3.40 5.06
N MET A 219 2.01 2.67 4.98
CA MET A 219 0.67 3.28 4.98
C MET A 219 0.36 4.07 6.23
N ILE A 220 0.93 3.68 7.38
CA ILE A 220 0.73 4.37 8.66
C ILE A 220 1.61 5.61 8.76
N ASN A 221 2.81 5.57 8.20
CA ASN A 221 3.79 6.66 8.27
C ASN A 221 4.49 6.88 6.92
N PRO A 222 3.80 7.40 5.91
CA PRO A 222 4.36 7.59 4.57
C PRO A 222 5.20 8.85 4.42
N ARG A 223 5.03 9.83 5.29
CA ARG A 223 5.76 11.12 5.30
C ARG A 223 5.88 11.75 3.90
N GLU A 224 7.07 12.17 3.51
CA GLU A 224 7.36 12.79 2.21
C GLU A 224 7.16 11.88 1.00
N MET A 225 7.05 10.55 1.21
CA MET A 225 6.77 9.60 0.13
C MET A 225 5.27 9.41 -0.14
N ALA A 226 4.39 10.07 0.61
CA ALA A 226 2.95 9.89 0.55
C ALA A 226 2.39 10.03 -0.87
N LYS A 227 2.66 11.16 -1.52
CA LYS A 227 2.06 11.55 -2.81
C LYS A 227 2.60 10.82 -4.05
N PHE A 228 3.68 10.05 -3.89
CA PHE A 228 4.27 9.32 -5.01
C PHE A 228 3.61 7.97 -5.27
N PHE A 229 2.76 7.50 -4.36
CA PHE A 229 2.08 6.22 -4.44
C PHE A 229 0.58 6.41 -4.18
N GLY A 230 -0.25 5.89 -5.07
CA GLY A 230 -1.66 6.25 -5.12
C GLY A 230 -1.90 7.50 -5.96
N PHE A 231 -3.16 7.87 -6.14
CA PHE A 231 -3.52 9.14 -6.75
C PHE A 231 -3.97 10.14 -5.70
N THR A 232 -3.53 11.37 -5.79
CA THR A 232 -3.98 12.48 -4.96
C THR A 232 -5.34 13.01 -5.44
N GLU A 233 -6.06 13.70 -4.58
CA GLU A 233 -7.35 14.32 -4.94
C GLU A 233 -7.24 15.22 -6.17
N ALA A 234 -6.18 16.04 -6.26
CA ALA A 234 -5.96 16.93 -7.40
C ALA A 234 -5.77 16.18 -8.72
N GLU A 235 -5.03 15.06 -8.69
CA GLU A 235 -4.82 14.20 -9.86
C GLU A 235 -6.13 13.53 -10.28
N VAL A 236 -6.94 13.08 -9.33
CA VAL A 236 -8.24 12.46 -9.60
C VAL A 236 -9.24 13.47 -10.16
N LYS A 237 -9.30 14.70 -9.63
CA LYS A 237 -10.12 15.78 -10.19
C LYS A 237 -9.79 16.04 -11.65
N ASN A 238 -8.48 16.15 -11.97
CA ASN A 238 -8.02 16.34 -13.34
C ASN A 238 -8.42 15.18 -14.26
N LEU A 239 -8.34 13.93 -13.77
CA LEU A 239 -8.79 12.76 -14.52
C LEU A 239 -10.31 12.79 -14.74
N CYS A 240 -11.09 13.12 -13.73
CA CYS A 240 -12.55 13.26 -13.84
C CYS A 240 -12.96 14.30 -14.88
N GLU A 241 -12.30 15.47 -14.89
CA GLU A 241 -12.51 16.52 -15.90
C GLU A 241 -12.15 16.01 -17.31
N ARG A 242 -10.98 15.36 -17.45
CA ARG A 242 -10.49 14.85 -18.74
C ARG A 242 -11.38 13.78 -19.36
N TYR A 243 -12.00 12.92 -18.51
CA TYR A 243 -12.81 11.78 -18.95
C TYR A 243 -14.32 12.06 -18.84
N ASP A 244 -14.72 13.27 -18.45
CA ASP A 244 -16.12 13.64 -18.22
C ASP A 244 -16.83 12.67 -17.25
N ARG A 245 -16.24 12.52 -16.05
CA ARG A 245 -16.75 11.66 -14.97
C ARG A 245 -17.04 12.45 -13.71
N SER A 246 -18.03 11.97 -12.95
CA SER A 246 -18.39 12.57 -11.67
C SER A 246 -17.27 12.40 -10.65
N PHE A 247 -16.73 13.52 -10.16
CA PHE A 247 -15.75 13.50 -9.07
C PHE A 247 -16.37 13.01 -7.76
N GLU A 248 -17.62 13.37 -7.47
CA GLU A 248 -18.33 12.95 -6.25
C GLU A 248 -18.55 11.44 -6.21
N GLU A 249 -18.90 10.83 -7.35
CA GLU A 249 -18.99 9.37 -7.44
C GLU A 249 -17.62 8.70 -7.32
N THR A 250 -16.61 9.22 -8.00
CA THR A 250 -15.21 8.73 -7.90
C THR A 250 -14.72 8.78 -6.46
N ARG A 251 -14.99 9.87 -5.76
CA ARG A 251 -14.65 10.04 -4.36
C ARG A 251 -15.37 9.02 -3.48
N ALA A 252 -16.67 8.86 -3.65
CA ALA A 252 -17.46 7.93 -2.84
C ALA A 252 -17.00 6.46 -2.99
N TRP A 253 -16.51 6.10 -4.19
CA TRP A 253 -16.10 4.73 -4.49
C TRP A 253 -14.66 4.41 -4.14
N TYR A 254 -13.70 5.36 -4.31
CA TYR A 254 -12.27 5.03 -4.37
C TYR A 254 -11.37 5.88 -3.47
N ASP A 255 -11.93 6.86 -2.75
CA ASP A 255 -11.20 7.70 -1.79
C ASP A 255 -10.96 6.99 -0.45
N GLY A 256 -10.40 7.71 0.51
CA GLY A 256 -10.41 7.37 1.93
C GLY A 256 -9.12 6.80 2.48
N TYR A 257 -8.03 6.80 1.72
CA TYR A 257 -6.72 6.52 2.31
C TYR A 257 -6.09 7.83 2.80
N GLU A 258 -6.50 8.24 4.01
CA GLU A 258 -5.95 9.41 4.68
C GLU A 258 -4.51 9.11 5.14
N VAL A 259 -3.53 9.83 4.60
CA VAL A 259 -2.13 9.61 4.94
C VAL A 259 -1.46 10.89 5.41
N LEU A 260 -0.59 10.77 6.40
CA LEU A 260 0.21 11.89 6.88
C LEU A 260 1.33 12.19 5.88
N THR A 261 1.37 13.40 5.35
CA THR A 261 2.50 13.91 4.57
C THR A 261 3.20 15.05 5.31
N VAL A 262 4.45 15.30 4.94
CA VAL A 262 5.25 16.42 5.46
C VAL A 262 5.72 17.24 4.27
N GLU A 263 5.23 18.47 4.16
CA GLU A 263 5.64 19.43 3.13
C GLU A 263 6.08 20.74 3.80
N ASN A 264 7.24 21.25 3.41
CA ASN A 264 7.80 22.49 3.98
C ASN A 264 7.81 22.52 5.52
N ASN A 265 8.19 21.39 6.14
CA ASN A 265 8.16 21.17 7.59
C ASN A 265 6.77 21.28 8.24
N THR A 266 5.70 21.22 7.46
CA THR A 266 4.32 21.23 7.95
C THR A 266 3.70 19.84 7.72
N GLN A 267 3.09 19.31 8.77
CA GLN A 267 2.32 18.06 8.70
C GLN A 267 0.94 18.36 8.10
N GLN A 268 0.56 17.56 7.11
CA GLN A 268 -0.75 17.66 6.46
C GLN A 268 -1.32 16.25 6.26
N VAL A 269 -2.64 16.14 6.25
CA VAL A 269 -3.32 14.92 5.84
C VAL A 269 -3.59 15.03 4.33
N CYS A 270 -3.17 14.02 3.58
CA CYS A 270 -3.40 13.90 2.15
C CYS A 270 -4.35 12.73 1.91
N GLU A 271 -5.38 12.92 1.10
CA GLU A 271 -6.27 11.87 0.66
C GLU A 271 -5.69 11.19 -0.58
N LEU A 272 -5.62 9.86 -0.54
CA LEU A 272 -5.15 9.02 -1.63
C LEU A 272 -6.25 8.09 -2.11
N TYR A 273 -6.28 7.89 -3.42
CA TYR A 273 -7.21 7.02 -4.14
C TYR A 273 -6.48 5.79 -4.67
N SER A 274 -7.22 4.67 -4.80
CA SER A 274 -6.72 3.46 -5.47
C SER A 274 -6.51 3.74 -6.97
N PRO A 275 -5.26 3.73 -7.49
CA PRO A 275 -5.03 4.03 -8.90
C PRO A 275 -5.73 3.09 -9.86
N LYS A 276 -5.73 1.79 -9.56
CA LYS A 276 -6.36 0.79 -10.43
C LYS A 276 -7.85 1.03 -10.57
N SER A 277 -8.54 1.24 -9.46
CA SER A 277 -9.99 1.43 -9.44
C SER A 277 -10.38 2.73 -10.14
N VAL A 278 -9.65 3.83 -9.89
CA VAL A 278 -9.86 5.10 -10.58
C VAL A 278 -9.65 4.94 -12.09
N VAL A 279 -8.56 4.30 -12.53
CA VAL A 279 -8.28 4.09 -13.96
C VAL A 279 -9.37 3.30 -14.66
N GLU A 280 -9.87 2.23 -14.04
CA GLU A 280 -10.96 1.42 -14.62
C GLU A 280 -12.26 2.21 -14.70
N ALA A 281 -12.60 2.98 -13.66
CA ALA A 281 -13.80 3.82 -13.68
C ALA A 281 -13.71 4.93 -14.73
N MET A 282 -12.55 5.58 -14.89
CA MET A 282 -12.35 6.59 -15.93
C MET A 282 -12.56 6.01 -17.32
N LYS A 283 -11.97 4.85 -17.61
CA LYS A 283 -12.05 4.18 -18.93
C LYS A 283 -13.43 3.64 -19.23
N SER A 284 -14.04 2.93 -18.29
CA SER A 284 -15.32 2.26 -18.51
C SER A 284 -16.53 3.22 -18.38
N GLY A 285 -16.40 4.27 -17.57
CA GLY A 285 -17.51 5.11 -17.14
C GLY A 285 -18.46 4.43 -16.15
N ILE A 286 -18.03 3.30 -15.59
CA ILE A 286 -18.80 2.51 -14.62
C ILE A 286 -18.10 2.62 -13.26
N PHE A 287 -18.87 2.94 -12.23
CA PHE A 287 -18.40 2.95 -10.85
C PHE A 287 -18.80 1.62 -10.18
N ASP A 288 -17.82 0.76 -9.95
CA ASP A 288 -17.99 -0.59 -9.43
C ASP A 288 -16.81 -1.01 -8.55
N ASN A 289 -16.88 -2.19 -7.95
CA ASN A 289 -15.81 -2.78 -7.19
C ASN A 289 -14.75 -3.39 -8.13
N TYR A 290 -13.64 -2.69 -8.33
CA TYR A 290 -12.47 -3.16 -9.07
C TYR A 290 -11.39 -3.77 -8.18
N TRP A 291 -11.51 -3.62 -6.86
CA TRP A 291 -10.59 -4.20 -5.88
C TRP A 291 -10.60 -5.74 -5.93
N ASN A 292 -11.78 -6.33 -6.05
CA ASN A 292 -11.98 -7.78 -6.11
C ASN A 292 -11.27 -8.47 -7.28
N GLN A 293 -10.91 -7.74 -8.34
CA GLN A 293 -10.11 -8.27 -9.45
C GLN A 293 -8.65 -8.52 -9.07
N THR A 294 -8.23 -8.16 -7.88
CA THR A 294 -6.83 -8.14 -7.46
C THR A 294 -6.55 -8.87 -6.17
N GLU A 295 -7.45 -8.75 -5.25
CA GLU A 295 -7.46 -9.37 -3.93
C GLU A 295 -8.82 -9.98 -3.74
N THR A 296 -8.89 -11.18 -3.19
CA THR A 296 -10.18 -11.80 -2.91
C THR A 296 -10.60 -11.47 -1.49
N TYR A 297 -11.91 -11.32 -1.26
CA TYR A 297 -12.48 -11.23 0.10
C TYR A 297 -12.06 -12.43 0.99
N GLU A 298 -11.59 -13.52 0.39
CA GLU A 298 -11.05 -14.69 1.10
C GLU A 298 -9.84 -14.34 1.95
N ALA A 299 -8.95 -13.46 1.46
CA ALA A 299 -7.82 -12.98 2.25
C ALA A 299 -8.31 -12.18 3.48
N LEU A 300 -9.27 -11.27 3.29
CA LEU A 300 -9.88 -10.51 4.39
C LEU A 300 -10.58 -11.43 5.38
N LYS A 301 -11.33 -12.45 4.89
CA LYS A 301 -12.04 -13.42 5.70
C LYS A 301 -11.14 -14.12 6.73
N VAL A 302 -9.94 -14.55 6.30
CA VAL A 302 -8.97 -15.20 7.17
C VAL A 302 -8.65 -14.36 8.41
N TYR A 303 -8.43 -13.06 8.23
CA TYR A 303 -8.08 -12.15 9.34
C TYR A 303 -9.28 -11.80 10.21
N VAL A 304 -10.44 -11.57 9.61
CA VAL A 304 -11.68 -11.26 10.38
C VAL A 304 -12.14 -12.47 11.20
N GLN A 305 -11.83 -13.70 10.77
CA GLN A 305 -12.15 -14.92 11.51
C GLN A 305 -11.23 -15.20 12.71
N LEU A 306 -10.12 -14.50 12.90
CA LEU A 306 -9.16 -14.75 13.98
C LEU A 306 -9.75 -14.58 15.39
N ASN A 307 -10.98 -14.09 15.49
CA ASN A 307 -11.79 -14.03 16.73
C ASN A 307 -11.07 -13.42 17.96
N PHE A 308 -10.20 -12.44 17.74
CA PHE A 308 -9.67 -11.64 18.84
C PHE A 308 -10.79 -10.84 19.52
N ASP A 309 -10.73 -10.72 20.84
CA ASP A 309 -11.72 -9.99 21.61
C ASP A 309 -11.90 -8.56 21.07
N GLY A 310 -13.16 -8.20 20.77
CA GLY A 310 -13.53 -6.92 20.19
C GLY A 310 -13.24 -6.72 18.69
N LEU A 311 -12.67 -7.71 17.98
CA LEU A 311 -12.40 -7.58 16.53
C LEU A 311 -13.71 -7.54 15.73
N LYS A 312 -14.65 -8.44 16.04
CA LYS A 312 -15.97 -8.48 15.40
C LYS A 312 -16.73 -7.17 15.60
N ASP A 313 -16.78 -6.69 16.83
CA ASP A 313 -17.41 -5.42 17.20
C ASP A 313 -16.78 -4.23 16.44
N ALA A 314 -15.46 -4.20 16.33
CA ALA A 314 -14.75 -3.17 15.58
C ALA A 314 -15.13 -3.16 14.09
N VAL A 315 -15.19 -4.33 13.44
CA VAL A 315 -15.60 -4.46 12.03
C VAL A 315 -17.03 -3.97 11.83
N VAL A 316 -17.94 -4.38 12.71
CA VAL A 316 -19.36 -3.95 12.69
C VAL A 316 -19.46 -2.44 12.81
N LYS A 317 -18.79 -1.84 13.78
CA LYS A 317 -18.77 -0.37 13.98
C LYS A 317 -18.18 0.36 12.78
N MET A 318 -17.10 -0.15 12.19
CA MET A 318 -16.52 0.46 10.99
C MET A 318 -17.43 0.37 9.76
N LEU A 319 -18.18 -0.72 9.59
CA LEU A 319 -19.25 -0.81 8.58
C LEU A 319 -20.35 0.22 8.83
N ALA A 320 -20.60 0.59 10.09
CA ALA A 320 -21.48 1.70 10.48
C ALA A 320 -20.88 3.08 10.20
N GLY A 321 -19.65 3.14 9.74
CA GLY A 321 -18.93 4.38 9.48
C GLY A 321 -18.29 5.00 10.72
N GLU A 322 -18.13 4.23 11.81
CA GLU A 322 -17.38 4.68 12.98
C GLU A 322 -15.88 4.52 12.77
N ARG A 323 -15.11 5.35 13.45
CA ARG A 323 -13.64 5.25 13.52
C ARG A 323 -13.24 4.56 14.81
N ILE A 324 -12.39 3.54 14.72
CA ILE A 324 -11.97 2.71 15.84
C ILE A 324 -10.55 3.07 16.27
N PRO A 325 -10.33 3.48 17.52
CA PRO A 325 -8.98 3.71 18.03
C PRO A 325 -8.17 2.42 18.05
N ILE A 326 -6.90 2.49 17.61
CA ILE A 326 -5.95 1.38 17.64
C ILE A 326 -4.57 1.80 18.15
N ASN A 327 -3.83 0.83 18.69
CA ASN A 327 -2.42 0.95 18.98
C ASN A 327 -1.59 0.18 17.95
N THR A 328 -0.96 0.89 17.02
CA THR A 328 -0.11 0.29 15.96
C THR A 328 1.27 -0.14 16.47
N GLY A 329 1.62 0.17 17.71
CA GLY A 329 2.97 -0.06 18.26
C GLY A 329 3.28 -1.52 18.59
N THR A 330 2.27 -2.35 18.80
CA THR A 330 2.41 -3.76 19.17
C THR A 330 2.61 -4.66 17.94
N PHE A 331 2.23 -4.20 16.76
CA PHE A 331 2.32 -4.98 15.52
C PHE A 331 3.78 -5.31 15.15
N SER A 332 4.06 -6.60 14.95
CA SER A 332 5.41 -7.12 14.65
C SER A 332 5.79 -7.05 13.18
N ASN A 333 4.93 -6.46 12.34
CA ASN A 333 5.11 -6.37 10.89
C ASN A 333 5.19 -7.76 10.21
N ASP A 334 4.37 -8.70 10.66
CA ASP A 334 4.20 -10.01 10.02
C ASP A 334 2.71 -10.41 9.94
N MET A 335 2.44 -11.55 9.32
CA MET A 335 1.07 -12.01 9.03
C MET A 335 0.58 -13.12 9.99
N THR A 336 1.34 -13.48 11.02
CA THR A 336 1.06 -14.66 11.85
C THR A 336 1.17 -14.43 13.34
N THR A 337 1.96 -13.46 13.80
CA THR A 337 2.21 -13.23 15.24
C THR A 337 1.34 -12.11 15.80
N PHE A 338 0.02 -12.31 15.75
CA PHE A 338 -0.94 -11.36 16.33
C PHE A 338 -1.12 -11.66 17.82
N GLN A 339 -1.10 -10.63 18.65
CA GLN A 339 -1.33 -10.71 20.09
C GLN A 339 -2.70 -10.14 20.50
N CYS A 340 -3.24 -9.23 19.67
CA CYS A 340 -4.49 -8.56 19.96
C CYS A 340 -5.20 -8.12 18.67
N ARG A 341 -6.42 -7.62 18.83
CA ARG A 341 -7.24 -7.03 17.74
C ARG A 341 -6.48 -5.95 16.97
N ASP A 342 -5.75 -5.11 17.66
CA ASP A 342 -5.08 -3.95 17.06
C ASP A 342 -3.97 -4.36 16.08
N ASP A 343 -3.32 -5.51 16.32
CA ASP A 343 -2.32 -6.05 15.40
C ASP A 343 -2.97 -6.47 14.07
N VAL A 344 -4.13 -7.12 14.13
CA VAL A 344 -4.91 -7.52 12.94
C VAL A 344 -5.38 -6.28 12.18
N LEU A 345 -5.95 -5.30 12.88
CA LEU A 345 -6.41 -4.05 12.26
C LEU A 345 -5.24 -3.27 11.64
N THR A 346 -4.07 -3.29 12.26
CA THR A 346 -2.85 -2.68 11.71
C THR A 346 -2.40 -3.37 10.42
N LEU A 347 -2.42 -4.70 10.39
CA LEU A 347 -2.16 -5.45 9.16
C LEU A 347 -3.15 -5.07 8.05
N LEU A 348 -4.44 -4.99 8.36
CA LEU A 348 -5.47 -4.62 7.37
C LEU A 348 -5.26 -3.21 6.79
N VAL A 349 -4.66 -2.27 7.55
CA VAL A 349 -4.21 -0.98 7.01
C VAL A 349 -3.10 -1.18 5.97
N HIS A 350 -2.09 -2.00 6.25
CA HIS A 350 -1.00 -2.26 5.31
C HIS A 350 -1.46 -2.99 4.04
N LEU A 351 -2.45 -3.88 4.17
CA LEU A 351 -3.07 -4.57 3.04
C LEU A 351 -4.03 -3.68 2.23
N GLY A 352 -4.42 -2.52 2.76
CA GLY A 352 -5.33 -1.58 2.09
C GLY A 352 -6.82 -1.83 2.35
N TYR A 353 -7.18 -2.73 3.26
CA TYR A 353 -8.57 -2.93 3.67
C TYR A 353 -9.07 -1.91 4.70
N LEU A 354 -8.18 -1.13 5.30
CA LEU A 354 -8.53 -0.05 6.22
C LEU A 354 -7.76 1.23 5.89
N GLY A 355 -8.40 2.37 6.07
CA GLY A 355 -7.78 3.67 6.20
C GLY A 355 -7.26 3.88 7.62
N TYR A 356 -6.24 4.73 7.79
CA TYR A 356 -5.68 5.11 9.09
C TYR A 356 -5.60 6.63 9.21
N HIS A 357 -6.27 7.19 10.20
CA HIS A 357 -6.19 8.61 10.52
C HIS A 357 -5.14 8.84 11.61
N TRP A 358 -4.00 9.38 11.20
CA TRP A 358 -2.84 9.51 12.07
C TRP A 358 -3.07 10.44 13.29
N PRO A 359 -3.75 11.61 13.15
CA PRO A 359 -3.97 12.50 14.30
C PRO A 359 -4.70 11.83 15.46
N ASP A 360 -5.76 11.10 15.17
CA ASP A 360 -6.61 10.45 16.18
C ASP A 360 -6.22 8.99 16.42
N LYS A 361 -5.27 8.45 15.66
CA LYS A 361 -4.85 7.04 15.72
C LYS A 361 -6.03 6.07 15.60
N THR A 362 -6.89 6.34 14.62
CA THR A 362 -8.09 5.55 14.36
C THR A 362 -8.03 4.87 12.99
N VAL A 363 -8.71 3.73 12.88
CA VAL A 363 -8.94 3.04 11.61
C VAL A 363 -10.40 3.08 11.22
N PHE A 364 -10.66 2.98 9.93
CA PHE A 364 -12.00 3.00 9.35
C PHE A 364 -12.00 2.31 7.98
N ILE A 365 -13.17 1.93 7.49
CA ILE A 365 -13.34 1.42 6.13
C ILE A 365 -13.30 2.62 5.18
N PRO A 366 -12.34 2.66 4.21
CA PRO A 366 -12.05 3.89 3.48
C PRO A 366 -13.16 4.31 2.50
N ASN A 367 -13.81 3.36 1.81
CA ASN A 367 -14.72 3.66 0.71
C ASN A 367 -15.72 2.55 0.45
N LYS A 368 -16.61 2.78 -0.53
CA LYS A 368 -17.66 1.81 -0.91
C LYS A 368 -17.11 0.50 -1.43
N GLU A 369 -16.04 0.55 -2.22
CA GLU A 369 -15.40 -0.62 -2.80
C GLU A 369 -14.93 -1.58 -1.70
N ILE A 370 -14.21 -1.08 -0.71
CA ILE A 370 -13.72 -1.87 0.42
C ILE A 370 -14.86 -2.27 1.36
N ALA A 371 -15.86 -1.41 1.56
CA ALA A 371 -17.04 -1.79 2.34
C ALA A 371 -17.75 -3.02 1.74
N GLN A 372 -17.81 -3.10 0.41
CA GLN A 372 -18.37 -4.26 -0.28
C GLN A 372 -17.56 -5.53 -0.03
N GLU A 373 -16.21 -5.44 0.02
CA GLU A 373 -15.36 -6.58 0.37
C GLU A 373 -15.62 -7.10 1.78
N TYR A 374 -15.81 -6.20 2.75
CA TYR A 374 -16.21 -6.60 4.11
C TYR A 374 -17.57 -7.29 4.13
N ILE A 375 -18.58 -6.74 3.41
CA ILE A 375 -19.90 -7.35 3.30
C ILE A 375 -19.81 -8.74 2.67
N ASN A 376 -19.04 -8.89 1.60
CA ASN A 376 -18.83 -10.19 0.94
C ASN A 376 -18.14 -11.20 1.89
N ALA A 377 -17.12 -10.76 2.61
CA ALA A 377 -16.40 -11.61 3.57
C ALA A 377 -17.31 -12.10 4.70
N ILE A 378 -18.08 -11.20 5.32
CA ILE A 378 -18.98 -11.56 6.43
C ILE A 378 -20.19 -12.36 5.97
N SER A 379 -20.68 -12.18 4.73
CA SER A 379 -21.80 -12.97 4.17
C SER A 379 -21.48 -14.45 4.06
N MET A 380 -20.21 -14.80 3.98
CA MET A 380 -19.70 -16.18 3.96
C MET A 380 -19.42 -16.76 5.37
N MET A 381 -19.68 -15.97 6.41
CA MET A 381 -19.50 -16.35 7.81
C MET A 381 -20.88 -16.52 8.48
N ASP A 382 -20.92 -17.14 9.67
CA ASP A 382 -22.15 -17.21 10.48
C ASP A 382 -22.46 -15.85 11.16
N TRP A 383 -22.45 -14.77 10.37
CA TRP A 383 -22.76 -13.42 10.82
C TRP A 383 -24.10 -12.94 10.26
N HIS A 384 -25.03 -13.86 10.08
CA HIS A 384 -26.35 -13.57 9.48
C HIS A 384 -27.07 -12.43 10.18
N GLU A 385 -27.06 -12.36 11.50
CA GLU A 385 -27.68 -11.30 12.27
C GLU A 385 -27.12 -9.91 11.93
N VAL A 386 -25.81 -9.80 11.68
CA VAL A 386 -25.15 -8.52 11.29
C VAL A 386 -25.59 -8.10 9.90
N ILE A 387 -25.65 -9.05 8.98
CA ILE A 387 -26.09 -8.79 7.59
C ILE A 387 -27.54 -8.37 7.57
N ASP A 388 -28.40 -9.04 8.33
CA ASP A 388 -29.82 -8.72 8.42
C ASP A 388 -30.00 -7.31 8.99
N SER A 389 -29.24 -6.93 10.01
CA SER A 389 -29.26 -5.57 10.58
C SER A 389 -28.79 -4.50 9.59
N ILE A 390 -27.74 -4.77 8.79
CA ILE A 390 -27.28 -3.86 7.72
C ILE A 390 -28.35 -3.70 6.65
N ASN A 391 -28.97 -4.80 6.22
CA ASN A 391 -30.02 -4.78 5.19
C ASN A 391 -31.30 -4.07 5.70
N ALA A 392 -31.67 -4.30 6.95
CA ALA A 392 -32.79 -3.61 7.59
C ALA A 392 -32.53 -2.09 7.67
N SER A 393 -31.33 -1.69 8.05
CA SER A 393 -30.92 -0.29 8.09
C SER A 393 -30.95 0.39 6.71
N LYS A 394 -30.55 -0.30 5.64
CA LYS A 394 -30.65 0.21 4.26
C LYS A 394 -32.09 0.47 3.86
N LYS A 395 -32.98 -0.51 4.09
CA LYS A 395 -34.40 -0.38 3.80
C LYS A 395 -35.02 0.78 4.58
N LEU A 396 -34.65 0.94 5.83
CA LEU A 396 -35.13 2.01 6.69
C LEU A 396 -34.70 3.39 6.18
N LEU A 397 -33.49 3.53 5.70
CA LEU A 397 -32.99 4.77 5.09
C LEU A 397 -33.73 5.09 3.76
N GLU A 398 -33.91 4.10 2.91
CA GLU A 398 -34.71 4.25 1.67
C GLU A 398 -36.11 4.69 1.97
N ALA A 399 -36.78 4.07 2.94
CA ALA A 399 -38.12 4.44 3.39
C ALA A 399 -38.17 5.88 3.94
N LEU A 400 -37.15 6.29 4.70
CA LEU A 400 -37.04 7.66 5.23
C LEU A 400 -36.93 8.69 4.10
N TRP A 401 -36.13 8.42 3.07
CA TRP A 401 -35.99 9.33 1.91
C TRP A 401 -37.26 9.38 1.04
N ASN A 402 -37.94 8.26 0.94
CA ASN A 402 -39.21 8.19 0.22
C ASN A 402 -40.38 8.81 1.01
N GLY A 403 -40.18 9.19 2.28
CA GLY A 403 -41.24 9.73 3.13
C GLY A 403 -42.22 8.66 3.62
N GLU A 404 -41.83 7.40 3.68
CA GLU A 404 -42.65 6.27 4.10
C GLU A 404 -42.70 6.15 5.64
N GLU A 405 -43.44 7.04 6.29
CA GLU A 405 -43.49 7.18 7.75
C GLU A 405 -43.80 5.87 8.48
N ALA A 406 -44.74 5.07 7.97
CA ALA A 406 -45.12 3.80 8.58
C ALA A 406 -43.97 2.78 8.55
N THR A 407 -43.31 2.64 7.41
CA THR A 407 -42.14 1.73 7.25
C THR A 407 -40.99 2.13 8.16
N VAL A 408 -40.76 3.44 8.36
CA VAL A 408 -39.76 3.96 9.25
C VAL A 408 -40.12 3.67 10.70
N ALA A 409 -41.37 3.88 11.12
CA ALA A 409 -41.84 3.61 12.47
C ALA A 409 -41.73 2.11 12.81
N ASP A 410 -42.22 1.23 11.93
CA ASP A 410 -42.14 -0.22 12.10
C ASP A 410 -40.72 -0.74 12.16
N GLY A 411 -39.81 -0.19 11.36
CA GLY A 411 -38.39 -0.56 11.38
C GLY A 411 -37.65 -0.14 12.64
N ILE A 412 -38.01 1.04 13.21
CA ILE A 412 -37.47 1.48 14.50
C ILE A 412 -38.03 0.62 15.64
N ASP A 413 -39.32 0.31 15.64
CA ASP A 413 -39.97 -0.55 16.61
C ASP A 413 -39.39 -1.98 16.60
N HIS A 414 -39.09 -2.52 15.39
CA HIS A 414 -38.44 -3.82 15.27
C HIS A 414 -37.02 -3.81 15.86
N ALA A 415 -36.21 -2.83 15.50
CA ALA A 415 -34.86 -2.66 16.05
C ALA A 415 -34.89 -2.48 17.59
N HIS A 416 -35.94 -1.83 18.10
CA HIS A 416 -36.15 -1.65 19.53
C HIS A 416 -36.56 -2.95 20.25
N SER A 417 -37.36 -3.78 19.60
CA SER A 417 -37.84 -5.04 20.20
C SER A 417 -36.79 -6.15 20.29
N GLU A 418 -35.77 -6.10 19.44
CA GLU A 418 -34.66 -7.06 19.46
C GLU A 418 -33.65 -6.80 20.58
N ILE A 419 -33.66 -5.60 21.18
CA ILE A 419 -32.79 -5.26 22.30
C ILE A 419 -33.50 -5.55 23.61
N SER A 420 -32.89 -6.38 24.47
CA SER A 420 -33.46 -6.79 25.76
C SER A 420 -33.88 -5.59 26.61
N ILE A 421 -35.15 -5.57 27.09
CA ILE A 421 -35.78 -4.53 27.91
C ILE A 421 -34.94 -4.16 29.16
N LEU A 422 -34.04 -5.02 29.61
CA LEU A 422 -33.18 -4.79 30.78
C LEU A 422 -32.00 -3.81 30.54
N GLN A 423 -31.75 -3.43 29.28
CA GLN A 423 -30.67 -2.50 28.93
C GLN A 423 -31.14 -1.06 28.65
N TYR A 424 -32.44 -0.78 28.72
CA TYR A 424 -33.06 0.50 28.41
C TYR A 424 -33.31 1.36 29.62
N ASN A 425 -32.29 1.91 30.23
CA ASN A 425 -32.48 2.83 31.38
C ASN A 425 -31.89 4.23 31.17
N ASP A 426 -31.39 4.57 29.97
CA ASP A 426 -30.83 5.89 29.75
C ASP A 426 -30.96 6.37 28.28
N GLU A 427 -30.72 7.66 28.10
CA GLU A 427 -30.73 8.36 26.80
C GLU A 427 -29.72 7.79 25.80
N ASN A 428 -28.64 7.16 26.27
CA ASN A 428 -27.63 6.54 25.43
C ASN A 428 -28.14 5.27 24.76
N SER A 429 -28.97 4.49 25.43
CA SER A 429 -29.54 3.26 24.91
C SER A 429 -30.52 3.54 23.75
N LEU A 430 -31.33 4.61 23.87
CA LEU A 430 -32.22 5.07 22.79
C LEU A 430 -31.40 5.61 21.60
N SER A 431 -30.34 6.35 21.88
CA SER A 431 -29.40 6.83 20.86
C SER A 431 -28.73 5.67 20.12
N CYS A 432 -28.33 4.62 20.82
CA CYS A 432 -27.75 3.39 20.21
C CYS A 432 -28.77 2.69 19.31
N THR A 433 -30.04 2.60 19.69
CA THR A 433 -31.10 2.00 18.85
C THR A 433 -31.29 2.78 17.54
N ILE A 434 -31.32 4.11 17.64
CA ILE A 434 -31.45 4.98 16.46
C ILE A 434 -30.19 4.84 15.58
N HIS A 435 -29.00 4.79 16.18
CA HIS A 435 -27.75 4.55 15.45
C HIS A 435 -27.73 3.18 14.77
N LEU A 436 -28.21 2.14 15.39
CA LEU A 436 -28.33 0.80 14.81
C LEU A 436 -29.39 0.77 13.69
N ALA A 437 -30.54 1.38 13.90
CA ALA A 437 -31.60 1.44 12.89
C ALA A 437 -31.14 2.20 11.63
N PHE A 438 -30.28 3.21 11.75
CA PHE A 438 -29.74 4.00 10.64
C PHE A 438 -28.26 3.74 10.34
N TYR A 439 -27.85 2.53 10.49
CA TYR A 439 -26.47 2.05 10.41
C TYR A 439 -25.73 2.47 9.12
N THR A 440 -26.41 2.57 7.97
CA THR A 440 -25.81 2.87 6.67
C THR A 440 -25.72 4.37 6.34
N LYS A 441 -26.04 5.28 7.28
CA LYS A 441 -26.17 6.72 7.03
C LYS A 441 -24.90 7.43 6.54
N LYS A 442 -23.70 6.96 6.91
CA LYS A 442 -22.43 7.63 6.57
C LYS A 442 -21.89 7.38 5.16
N THR A 443 -22.50 6.51 4.40
CA THR A 443 -22.13 6.27 2.99
C THR A 443 -22.69 7.29 1.99
N ILE A 444 -23.34 8.36 2.48
CA ILE A 444 -23.94 9.38 1.61
C ILE A 444 -23.45 10.76 2.04
N PRO A 445 -22.82 11.51 1.14
CA PRO A 445 -22.35 12.87 1.41
C PRO A 445 -23.52 13.82 1.59
N HIS A 446 -23.44 14.64 2.65
CA HIS A 446 -24.23 15.83 2.91
C HIS A 446 -25.76 15.72 3.05
N CYS A 447 -26.21 15.38 4.27
CA CYS A 447 -27.44 16.00 4.81
C CYS A 447 -27.17 16.47 6.24
N THR A 448 -26.87 17.75 6.39
CA THR A 448 -26.94 18.44 7.68
C THR A 448 -28.41 18.61 8.03
N PHE A 449 -28.88 17.89 9.04
CA PHE A 449 -30.17 18.21 9.64
C PHE A 449 -30.04 19.54 10.40
N PRO A 450 -30.94 20.50 10.20
CA PRO A 450 -31.00 21.68 11.04
C PRO A 450 -31.41 21.24 12.44
N VAL A 451 -30.48 21.28 13.38
CA VAL A 451 -30.79 21.18 14.81
C VAL A 451 -31.64 22.41 15.16
N ARG A 452 -32.94 22.27 15.29
CA ARG A 452 -33.76 23.30 15.95
C ARG A 452 -33.48 23.20 17.45
N THR A 453 -32.62 24.09 17.94
CA THR A 453 -32.55 24.43 19.36
C THR A 453 -33.90 24.97 19.82
N ARG A 454 -34.51 24.33 20.79
CA ARG A 454 -35.47 24.93 21.69
C ARG A 454 -34.79 25.22 23.03
#